data_6e1253a3c7380f60fcb8a79175d28a36
#
_entry.id   6e1253a3c7380f60fcb8a79175d28a36
#
_cell.length_a   1.000
_cell.length_b   1.000
_cell.length_c   1.000
_cell.angle_alpha   90.00
_cell.angle_beta   90.00
_cell.angle_gamma   90.00
#
_symmetry.space_group_name_H-M   'P 1'
#
loop_
_entity.id
_entity.type
_entity.pdbx_description
1 polymer ?
#
loop_
_entity_poly.entity_id
_entity_poly.type
_entity_poly.pdbx_seq_one_letter_code
_entity_poly.pdbx_strand_id
1 'polypeptide(L)'
;ARGGIIVAQAPDFLFFKDTDGDDRADVREVLFSGWGVNDTHAGPSNLRHGFDNWIWGTVGYSGYRGEVGGKKLGFGSGVFRIKPDGSQLEFMHQFNNNTWGLGFNSSGDVFGSTANNNPSFFCGIPATAYGTGKKGMSARMIATDRSFHPITPNIRQVDAFNNYTAGAGQTVATSAGFPESFREKVAFISGPTGHL
;
A
#
# COMPACT_ATOMS: atom_id res chain seq x y z
N ALA A 1 -3.23 -8.47 14.13
CA ALA A 1 -3.42 -9.84 13.68
C ALA A 1 -2.97 -10.83 14.76
N ARG A 2 -3.52 -12.03 14.84
CA ARG A 2 -3.10 -13.10 15.77
C ARG A 2 -3.06 -12.66 17.26
N GLY A 3 -3.83 -11.64 17.63
CA GLY A 3 -3.79 -11.04 18.97
C GLY A 3 -2.54 -10.22 19.27
N GLY A 4 -1.85 -9.75 18.26
CA GLY A 4 -0.65 -8.93 18.35
C GLY A 4 -0.53 -7.94 17.19
N ILE A 5 0.64 -7.38 17.02
CA ILE A 5 0.96 -6.32 16.06
C ILE A 5 1.97 -6.83 15.04
N ILE A 6 1.73 -6.56 13.76
CA ILE A 6 2.71 -6.75 12.69
C ILE A 6 3.34 -5.41 12.36
N VAL A 7 4.66 -5.36 12.34
CA VAL A 7 5.46 -4.16 12.09
C VAL A 7 6.29 -4.35 10.84
N ALA A 8 6.15 -3.43 9.88
CA ALA A 8 7.03 -3.33 8.73
C ALA A 8 8.29 -2.56 9.15
N GLN A 9 9.36 -3.26 9.35
CA GLN A 9 10.67 -2.70 9.71
C GLN A 9 11.73 -3.31 8.79
N ALA A 10 11.91 -2.72 7.62
CA ALA A 10 12.89 -3.23 6.66
C ALA A 10 14.27 -3.47 7.32
N PRO A 11 14.95 -4.59 7.04
CA PRO A 11 14.59 -5.59 6.04
C PRO A 11 13.51 -6.60 6.49
N ASP A 12 13.01 -6.51 7.71
CA ASP A 12 12.16 -7.51 8.35
C ASP A 12 10.69 -7.09 8.40
N PHE A 13 9.82 -8.10 8.39
CA PHE A 13 8.49 -8.00 8.99
C PHE A 13 8.50 -8.70 10.33
N LEU A 14 8.06 -7.99 11.35
CA LEU A 14 8.09 -8.45 12.73
C LEU A 14 6.67 -8.66 13.24
N PHE A 15 6.51 -9.64 14.11
CA PHE A 15 5.32 -9.82 14.91
C PHE A 15 5.66 -9.64 16.38
N PHE A 16 4.86 -8.84 17.07
CA PHE A 16 4.94 -8.61 18.50
C PHE A 16 3.63 -8.96 19.17
N LYS A 17 3.71 -9.54 20.37
CA LYS A 17 2.53 -9.81 21.17
C LYS A 17 2.85 -9.63 22.65
N ASP A 18 1.97 -8.95 23.35
CA ASP A 18 1.86 -8.93 24.79
C ASP A 18 0.97 -10.11 25.20
N THR A 19 1.43 -10.97 26.09
CA THR A 19 0.73 -12.18 26.51
C THR A 19 0.17 -12.10 27.94
N ASP A 20 0.65 -11.17 28.75
CA ASP A 20 0.24 -11.00 30.13
C ASP A 20 -0.50 -9.67 30.43
N GLY A 21 -0.54 -8.76 29.48
CA GLY A 21 -1.30 -7.51 29.56
C GLY A 21 -0.58 -6.38 30.29
N ASP A 22 0.75 -6.40 30.32
CA ASP A 22 1.58 -5.37 30.94
C ASP A 22 1.98 -4.22 29.99
N ASP A 23 1.42 -4.20 28.76
CA ASP A 23 1.70 -3.27 27.66
C ASP A 23 3.13 -3.38 27.09
N ARG A 24 3.79 -4.51 27.31
CA ARG A 24 5.08 -4.86 26.72
C ARG A 24 4.97 -6.13 25.89
N ALA A 25 5.78 -6.24 24.86
CA ALA A 25 5.78 -7.42 24.03
C ALA A 25 6.67 -8.52 24.60
N ASP A 26 6.09 -9.64 25.02
CA ASP A 26 6.80 -10.86 25.44
C ASP A 26 7.26 -11.69 24.22
N VAL A 27 6.51 -11.60 23.14
CA VAL A 27 6.80 -12.31 21.90
C VAL A 27 7.34 -11.33 20.87
N ARG A 28 8.49 -11.65 20.31
CA ARG A 28 9.06 -11.00 19.13
C ARG A 28 9.46 -12.06 18.13
N GLU A 29 8.85 -12.05 16.98
CA GLU A 29 9.09 -13.01 15.91
C GLU A 29 9.46 -12.27 14.62
N VAL A 30 10.47 -12.74 13.88
CA VAL A 30 10.73 -12.31 12.51
C VAL A 30 9.89 -13.19 11.60
N LEU A 31 8.87 -12.63 10.98
CA LEU A 31 8.00 -13.37 10.07
C LEU A 31 8.74 -13.75 8.78
N PHE A 32 9.45 -12.81 8.22
CA PHE A 32 10.35 -12.99 7.07
C PHE A 32 11.17 -11.71 6.85
N SER A 33 12.26 -11.85 6.07
CA SER A 33 13.17 -10.76 5.70
C SER A 33 13.31 -10.63 4.20
N GLY A 34 13.83 -9.51 3.73
CA GLY A 34 14.14 -9.30 2.32
C GLY A 34 13.63 -7.98 1.73
N TRP A 35 13.01 -7.13 2.54
CA TRP A 35 12.66 -5.77 2.12
C TRP A 35 13.92 -4.93 1.92
N GLY A 36 13.96 -4.18 0.82
CA GLY A 36 15.08 -3.29 0.53
C GLY A 36 15.20 -2.15 1.54
N VAL A 37 16.44 -1.74 1.80
CA VAL A 37 16.79 -0.69 2.78
C VAL A 37 17.47 0.52 2.15
N ASN A 38 17.55 0.57 0.83
CA ASN A 38 18.28 1.63 0.11
C ASN A 38 17.61 3.01 0.22
N ASP A 39 16.30 3.02 0.36
CA ASP A 39 15.49 4.22 0.53
C ASP A 39 14.38 3.94 1.55
N THR A 40 14.49 4.54 2.73
CA THR A 40 13.54 4.34 3.84
C THR A 40 12.14 4.90 3.53
N HIS A 41 12.03 5.87 2.61
CA HIS A 41 10.76 6.42 2.15
C HIS A 41 10.10 5.57 1.04
N ALA A 42 10.77 4.52 0.60
CA ALA A 42 10.29 3.62 -0.45
C ALA A 42 10.17 2.16 0.02
N GLY A 43 10.18 1.95 1.32
CA GLY A 43 9.97 0.65 1.95
C GLY A 43 8.52 0.19 1.98
N PRO A 44 8.24 -0.97 2.61
CA PRO A 44 6.88 -1.46 2.79
C PRO A 44 6.07 -0.56 3.72
N SER A 45 4.80 -0.32 3.35
CA SER A 45 3.91 0.61 4.06
C SER A 45 2.43 0.27 3.85
N ASN A 46 1.54 1.07 4.46
CA ASN A 46 0.08 0.98 4.27
C ASN A 46 -0.52 -0.39 4.58
N LEU A 47 -0.07 -1.07 5.62
CA LEU A 47 -0.60 -2.36 5.99
C LEU A 47 -2.08 -2.26 6.37
N ARG A 48 -2.93 -3.04 5.68
CA ARG A 48 -4.38 -3.10 5.90
C ARG A 48 -4.90 -4.53 5.83
N HIS A 49 -5.92 -4.84 6.61
CA HIS A 49 -6.66 -6.08 6.42
C HIS A 49 -7.47 -6.01 5.13
N GLY A 50 -7.29 -7.01 4.27
CA GLY A 50 -8.13 -7.23 3.11
C GLY A 50 -9.38 -8.06 3.46
N PHE A 51 -10.35 -8.10 2.55
CA PHE A 51 -11.57 -8.89 2.69
C PHE A 51 -11.33 -10.41 2.57
N ASP A 52 -10.13 -10.79 2.18
CA ASP A 52 -9.67 -12.17 1.94
C ASP A 52 -8.87 -12.75 3.14
N ASN A 53 -8.90 -12.06 4.29
CA ASN A 53 -8.12 -12.40 5.48
C ASN A 53 -6.59 -12.36 5.28
N TRP A 54 -6.11 -11.66 4.26
CA TRP A 54 -4.72 -11.32 4.09
C TRP A 54 -4.45 -9.89 4.60
N ILE A 55 -3.21 -9.62 4.90
CA ILE A 55 -2.74 -8.25 5.14
C ILE A 55 -2.13 -7.75 3.84
N TRP A 56 -2.71 -6.70 3.33
CA TRP A 56 -2.27 -6.01 2.13
C TRP A 56 -1.37 -4.84 2.48
N GLY A 57 -0.46 -4.51 1.58
CA GLY A 57 0.43 -3.37 1.75
C GLY A 57 1.01 -2.89 0.43
N THR A 58 1.72 -1.78 0.51
CA THR A 58 2.44 -1.18 -0.63
C THR A 58 3.94 -1.20 -0.38
N VAL A 59 4.71 -1.20 -1.46
CA VAL A 59 6.15 -1.01 -1.43
C VAL A 59 6.58 -0.10 -2.57
N GLY A 60 7.51 0.79 -2.29
CA GLY A 60 8.11 1.67 -3.29
C GLY A 60 9.38 1.09 -3.93
N TYR A 61 10.32 1.95 -4.27
CA TYR A 61 11.54 1.60 -5.01
C TYR A 61 12.45 0.60 -4.30
N SER A 62 12.39 0.53 -2.97
CA SER A 62 13.21 -0.40 -2.20
C SER A 62 12.89 -1.85 -2.52
N GLY A 63 11.64 -2.15 -2.87
CA GLY A 63 11.22 -3.47 -3.34
C GLY A 63 11.42 -4.58 -2.32
N TYR A 64 11.37 -5.81 -2.82
CA TYR A 64 11.58 -7.03 -2.05
C TYR A 64 12.47 -8.02 -2.81
N ARG A 65 13.36 -8.70 -2.09
CA ARG A 65 14.14 -9.85 -2.59
C ARG A 65 14.44 -10.79 -1.43
N GLY A 66 13.79 -11.93 -1.41
CA GLY A 66 13.92 -12.90 -0.31
C GLY A 66 13.22 -14.21 -0.60
N GLU A 67 13.03 -14.98 0.46
CA GLU A 67 12.32 -16.25 0.43
C GLU A 67 11.22 -16.28 1.49
N VAL A 68 10.02 -16.69 1.11
CA VAL A 68 8.87 -16.87 2.02
C VAL A 68 8.17 -18.18 1.67
N GLY A 69 7.97 -19.03 2.68
CA GLY A 69 7.30 -20.32 2.48
C GLY A 69 8.00 -21.23 1.45
N GLY A 70 9.34 -21.18 1.39
CA GLY A 70 10.14 -21.96 0.44
C GLY A 70 10.13 -21.41 -1.00
N LYS A 71 9.53 -20.22 -1.24
CA LYS A 71 9.48 -19.58 -2.56
C LYS A 71 10.39 -18.37 -2.60
N LYS A 72 11.32 -18.33 -3.55
CA LYS A 72 12.14 -17.14 -3.83
C LYS A 72 11.31 -16.13 -4.61
N LEU A 73 11.28 -14.91 -4.11
CA LEU A 73 10.52 -13.80 -4.66
C LEU A 73 11.41 -12.57 -4.86
N GLY A 74 11.12 -11.81 -5.93
CA GLY A 74 11.77 -10.52 -6.18
C GLY A 74 10.85 -9.62 -6.98
N PHE A 75 10.55 -8.43 -6.44
CA PHE A 75 9.71 -7.43 -7.08
C PHE A 75 10.10 -6.01 -6.65
N GLY A 76 9.69 -5.02 -7.45
CA GLY A 76 9.86 -3.60 -7.18
C GLY A 76 8.61 -2.96 -6.61
N SER A 77 8.35 -1.72 -7.05
CA SER A 77 7.22 -0.92 -6.58
C SER A 77 5.87 -1.55 -6.90
N GLY A 78 4.97 -1.56 -5.94
CA GLY A 78 3.63 -2.09 -6.15
C GLY A 78 2.85 -2.42 -4.90
N VAL A 79 1.84 -3.25 -5.08
CA VAL A 79 0.99 -3.78 -4.02
C VAL A 79 1.32 -5.24 -3.78
N PHE A 80 1.42 -5.60 -2.52
CA PHE A 80 1.63 -6.97 -2.07
C PHE A 80 0.56 -7.37 -1.03
N ARG A 81 0.48 -8.66 -0.74
CA ARG A 81 -0.26 -9.18 0.41
C ARG A 81 0.50 -10.30 1.09
N ILE A 82 0.29 -10.45 2.39
CA ILE A 82 0.90 -11.48 3.22
C ILE A 82 -0.15 -12.24 4.03
N LYS A 83 0.13 -13.50 4.32
CA LYS A 83 -0.60 -14.19 5.40
C LYS A 83 -0.20 -13.62 6.75
N PRO A 84 -1.15 -13.47 7.71
CA PRO A 84 -0.86 -12.92 9.04
C PRO A 84 0.19 -13.69 9.84
N ASP A 85 0.44 -14.96 9.49
CA ASP A 85 1.46 -15.81 10.10
C ASP A 85 2.82 -15.75 9.38
N GLY A 86 2.95 -14.92 8.34
CA GLY A 86 4.17 -14.79 7.55
C GLY A 86 4.47 -15.95 6.61
N SER A 87 3.58 -16.95 6.51
CA SER A 87 3.82 -18.17 5.72
C SER A 87 3.81 -17.94 4.21
N GLN A 88 3.19 -16.87 3.74
CA GLN A 88 3.08 -16.56 2.32
C GLN A 88 3.18 -15.05 2.07
N LEU A 89 3.84 -14.70 0.99
CA LEU A 89 3.91 -13.35 0.43
C LEU A 89 3.56 -13.44 -1.05
N GLU A 90 2.67 -12.58 -1.52
CA GLU A 90 2.29 -12.49 -2.93
C GLU A 90 2.42 -11.04 -3.41
N PHE A 91 3.03 -10.88 -4.58
CA PHE A 91 3.03 -9.60 -5.28
C PHE A 91 1.80 -9.50 -6.16
N MET A 92 0.99 -8.48 -5.96
CA MET A 92 -0.34 -8.38 -6.56
C MET A 92 -0.36 -7.47 -7.79
N HIS A 93 0.20 -6.26 -7.68
CA HIS A 93 0.14 -5.26 -8.75
C HIS A 93 1.43 -4.45 -8.81
N GLN A 94 1.96 -4.27 -10.00
CA GLN A 94 3.15 -3.46 -10.24
C GLN A 94 2.76 -2.01 -10.57
N PHE A 95 3.45 -1.06 -9.94
CA PHE A 95 3.40 0.35 -10.29
C PHE A 95 4.74 0.82 -10.84
N ASN A 96 4.71 1.94 -11.55
CA ASN A 96 5.90 2.51 -12.21
C ASN A 96 6.56 3.62 -11.39
N ASN A 97 6.11 3.85 -10.18
CA ASN A 97 6.63 4.88 -9.28
C ASN A 97 6.54 4.43 -7.82
N ASN A 98 7.05 5.22 -6.90
CA ASN A 98 7.03 4.95 -5.47
C ASN A 98 5.60 4.81 -4.97
N THR A 99 5.20 3.60 -4.57
CA THR A 99 3.82 3.27 -4.23
C THR A 99 3.56 3.58 -2.76
N TRP A 100 2.59 4.45 -2.49
CA TRP A 100 2.28 4.93 -1.15
C TRP A 100 0.82 4.86 -0.75
N GLY A 101 -0.09 4.60 -1.65
CA GLY A 101 -1.51 4.54 -1.36
C GLY A 101 -2.11 3.17 -1.63
N LEU A 102 -2.97 2.73 -0.73
CA LEU A 102 -3.76 1.51 -0.85
C LEU A 102 -5.16 1.75 -0.28
N GLY A 103 -6.18 1.48 -1.07
CA GLY A 103 -7.57 1.59 -0.68
C GLY A 103 -8.41 0.46 -1.24
N PHE A 104 -9.54 0.21 -0.60
CA PHE A 104 -10.57 -0.73 -1.07
C PHE A 104 -11.91 -0.01 -1.14
N ASN A 105 -12.73 -0.39 -2.12
CA ASN A 105 -14.16 -0.09 -2.08
C ASN A 105 -14.94 -1.18 -1.35
N SER A 106 -16.23 -1.02 -1.21
CA SER A 106 -17.09 -2.00 -0.51
C SER A 106 -17.20 -3.33 -1.24
N SER A 107 -16.93 -3.38 -2.53
CA SER A 107 -16.91 -4.60 -3.35
C SER A 107 -15.58 -5.37 -3.23
N GLY A 108 -14.58 -4.80 -2.54
CA GLY A 108 -13.26 -5.39 -2.41
C GLY A 108 -12.32 -5.09 -3.59
N ASP A 109 -12.71 -4.20 -4.49
CA ASP A 109 -11.80 -3.74 -5.54
C ASP A 109 -10.65 -2.95 -4.92
N VAL A 110 -9.46 -3.14 -5.47
CA VAL A 110 -8.22 -2.59 -4.96
C VAL A 110 -7.81 -1.35 -5.76
N PHE A 111 -7.49 -0.29 -5.04
CA PHE A 111 -6.99 0.97 -5.58
C PHE A 111 -5.66 1.31 -4.94
N GLY A 112 -4.83 2.03 -5.67
CA GLY A 112 -3.56 2.49 -5.15
C GLY A 112 -3.16 3.84 -5.71
N SER A 113 -2.12 4.42 -5.10
CA SER A 113 -1.50 5.66 -5.57
C SER A 113 0.01 5.60 -5.43
N THR A 114 0.70 6.45 -6.17
CA THR A 114 2.14 6.64 -6.02
C THR A 114 2.45 8.02 -5.44
N ALA A 115 3.64 8.18 -4.89
CA ALA A 115 4.07 9.47 -4.34
C ALA A 115 4.05 10.60 -5.38
N ASN A 116 4.35 10.27 -6.63
CA ASN A 116 4.39 11.24 -7.72
C ASN A 116 3.70 10.67 -8.97
N ASN A 117 3.18 11.53 -9.80
CA ASN A 117 2.65 11.26 -11.14
C ASN A 117 1.31 10.52 -11.22
N ASN A 118 1.01 9.61 -10.31
CA ASN A 118 -0.16 8.76 -10.42
C ASN A 118 -0.98 8.79 -9.13
N PRO A 119 -1.97 9.65 -9.06
CA PRO A 119 -2.77 9.85 -7.85
C PRO A 119 -3.73 8.71 -7.56
N SER A 120 -4.15 7.98 -8.59
CA SER A 120 -5.07 6.86 -8.38
C SER A 120 -4.97 5.83 -9.49
N PHE A 121 -4.81 4.57 -9.08
CA PHE A 121 -4.83 3.40 -9.94
C PHE A 121 -5.97 2.49 -9.55
N PHE A 122 -6.57 1.87 -10.54
CA PHE A 122 -7.38 0.68 -10.35
C PHE A 122 -6.51 -0.57 -10.53
N CYS A 123 -6.48 -1.40 -9.51
CA CYS A 123 -5.74 -2.64 -9.48
C CYS A 123 -6.65 -3.78 -9.96
N GLY A 124 -6.82 -3.94 -11.25
CA GLY A 124 -7.71 -4.95 -11.83
C GLY A 124 -7.17 -6.38 -11.68
N ILE A 125 -6.59 -6.95 -12.73
CA ILE A 125 -6.11 -8.34 -12.74
C ILE A 125 -4.78 -8.44 -11.98
N PRO A 126 -4.68 -9.25 -10.92
CA PRO A 126 -3.46 -9.36 -10.14
C PRO A 126 -2.34 -10.12 -10.87
N ALA A 127 -1.10 -9.85 -10.51
CA ALA A 127 0.08 -10.50 -11.08
C ALA A 127 0.04 -12.03 -10.95
N THR A 128 -0.58 -12.53 -9.90
CA THR A 128 -0.77 -13.97 -9.65
C THR A 128 -1.60 -14.68 -10.72
N ALA A 129 -2.42 -13.93 -11.48
CA ALA A 129 -3.23 -14.48 -12.57
C ALA A 129 -2.45 -14.67 -13.89
N TYR A 130 -1.24 -14.12 -14.02
CA TYR A 130 -0.49 -14.15 -15.28
C TYR A 130 0.54 -15.29 -15.38
N GLY A 131 0.67 -16.13 -14.35
CA GLY A 131 1.65 -17.22 -14.31
C GLY A 131 3.10 -16.75 -14.07
N THR A 132 4.02 -17.70 -14.12
CA THR A 132 5.44 -17.47 -13.82
C THR A 132 6.13 -16.62 -14.90
N GLY A 133 6.94 -15.66 -14.48
CA GLY A 133 7.78 -14.84 -15.36
C GLY A 133 7.15 -13.54 -15.88
N LYS A 134 5.89 -13.28 -15.59
CA LYS A 134 5.25 -11.99 -15.91
C LYS A 134 5.06 -11.16 -14.65
N LYS A 135 5.53 -9.92 -14.68
CA LYS A 135 5.45 -8.99 -13.54
C LYS A 135 4.06 -8.38 -13.33
N GLY A 136 3.04 -8.89 -14.00
CA GLY A 136 1.73 -8.26 -14.04
C GLY A 136 1.72 -6.99 -14.93
N MET A 137 0.55 -6.55 -15.33
CA MET A 137 0.42 -5.25 -15.98
C MET A 137 0.46 -4.16 -14.90
N SER A 138 1.17 -3.08 -15.18
CA SER A 138 1.04 -1.85 -14.40
C SER A 138 -0.43 -1.48 -14.29
N ALA A 139 -0.89 -1.22 -13.10
CA ALA A 139 -2.26 -0.82 -12.86
C ALA A 139 -2.57 0.47 -13.65
N ARG A 140 -3.73 0.51 -14.27
CA ARG A 140 -4.13 1.64 -15.11
C ARG A 140 -4.50 2.83 -14.23
N MET A 141 -3.97 4.01 -14.57
CA MET A 141 -4.39 5.25 -13.94
C MET A 141 -5.86 5.53 -14.24
N ILE A 142 -6.66 5.81 -13.21
CA ILE A 142 -8.09 6.08 -13.33
C ILE A 142 -8.32 7.50 -13.85
N ALA A 143 -7.56 8.46 -13.30
CA ALA A 143 -7.63 9.86 -13.71
C ALA A 143 -6.49 10.16 -14.70
N THR A 144 -6.83 10.50 -15.92
CA THR A 144 -5.87 11.02 -16.91
C THR A 144 -5.53 12.48 -16.66
N ASP A 145 -6.44 13.17 -16.00
CA ASP A 145 -6.25 14.54 -15.53
C ASP A 145 -5.44 14.50 -14.22
N ARG A 146 -4.32 15.17 -14.21
CA ARG A 146 -3.47 15.36 -13.01
C ARG A 146 -3.87 16.60 -12.21
N SER A 147 -4.94 17.25 -12.60
CA SER A 147 -5.50 18.37 -11.87
C SER A 147 -6.15 17.89 -10.59
N PHE A 148 -5.55 18.26 -9.47
CA PHE A 148 -6.06 17.98 -8.15
C PHE A 148 -6.71 19.21 -7.58
N HIS A 149 -7.85 19.01 -6.97
CA HIS A 149 -8.55 20.06 -6.25
C HIS A 149 -8.21 19.94 -4.78
N PRO A 150 -7.46 20.90 -4.20
CA PRO A 150 -7.19 20.91 -2.78
C PRO A 150 -8.47 21.12 -2.00
N ILE A 151 -8.62 20.40 -0.89
CA ILE A 151 -9.77 20.57 0.02
C ILE A 151 -9.62 21.80 0.91
N THR A 152 -8.45 22.43 0.93
CA THR A 152 -8.19 23.63 1.72
C THR A 152 -7.84 24.81 0.82
N PRO A 153 -8.27 26.03 1.14
CA PRO A 153 -7.97 27.21 0.33
C PRO A 153 -6.50 27.64 0.40
N ASN A 154 -5.78 27.25 1.44
CA ASN A 154 -4.39 27.61 1.68
C ASN A 154 -3.47 26.46 1.32
N ILE A 155 -2.94 26.46 0.12
CA ILE A 155 -1.97 25.48 -0.34
C ILE A 155 -0.58 26.09 -0.23
N ARG A 156 0.27 25.44 0.54
CA ARG A 156 1.71 25.70 0.49
C ARG A 156 2.35 24.63 -0.38
N GLN A 157 2.74 25.01 -1.57
CA GLN A 157 3.43 24.13 -2.49
C GLN A 157 4.88 24.61 -2.63
N VAL A 158 5.83 23.81 -2.13
CA VAL A 158 7.23 24.20 -2.04
C VAL A 158 8.04 23.56 -3.17
N ASP A 159 7.77 22.29 -3.50
CA ASP A 159 8.67 21.51 -4.34
C ASP A 159 8.18 21.31 -5.77
N ALA A 160 6.88 21.37 -6.03
CA ALA A 160 6.31 21.15 -7.35
C ALA A 160 5.00 21.91 -7.53
N PHE A 161 5.08 23.15 -7.98
CA PHE A 161 3.90 23.98 -8.19
C PHE A 161 2.99 23.38 -9.28
N ASN A 162 1.69 23.24 -8.97
CA ASN A 162 0.66 22.64 -9.85
C ASN A 162 0.91 21.17 -10.25
N ASN A 163 1.77 20.46 -9.53
CA ASN A 163 2.00 19.05 -9.78
C ASN A 163 1.69 18.22 -8.54
N TYR A 164 1.15 17.03 -8.76
CA TYR A 164 1.00 16.05 -7.70
C TYR A 164 2.38 15.52 -7.28
N THR A 165 2.69 15.64 -6.00
CA THR A 165 3.94 15.13 -5.42
C THR A 165 3.75 14.72 -3.96
N ALA A 166 4.63 13.84 -3.49
CA ALA A 166 4.67 13.35 -2.12
C ALA A 166 3.32 12.85 -1.60
N GLY A 167 2.52 12.26 -2.48
CA GLY A 167 1.27 11.62 -2.10
C GLY A 167 1.52 10.42 -1.19
N ALA A 168 0.75 10.32 -0.12
CA ALA A 168 0.88 9.28 0.88
C ALA A 168 -0.51 8.82 1.34
N GLY A 169 -0.88 7.63 0.96
CA GLY A 169 -2.17 7.06 1.32
C GLY A 169 -3.29 7.38 0.33
N GLN A 170 -4.23 6.46 0.30
CA GLN A 170 -5.45 6.56 -0.50
C GLN A 170 -6.59 5.88 0.24
N THR A 171 -7.79 6.43 0.12
CA THR A 171 -9.00 5.77 0.60
C THR A 171 -10.18 6.10 -0.29
N VAL A 172 -11.07 5.12 -0.48
CA VAL A 172 -12.35 5.34 -1.15
C VAL A 172 -13.39 5.75 -0.10
N ALA A 173 -14.28 6.66 -0.45
CA ALA A 173 -15.34 7.14 0.42
C ALA A 173 -16.45 6.07 0.57
N THR A 174 -16.22 5.06 1.38
CA THR A 174 -17.15 3.94 1.59
C THR A 174 -18.11 4.13 2.77
N SER A 175 -17.79 5.05 3.69
CA SER A 175 -18.57 5.27 4.91
C SER A 175 -19.96 5.86 4.60
N ALA A 176 -20.97 5.36 5.31
CA ALA A 176 -22.34 5.91 5.27
C ALA A 176 -22.43 7.37 5.73
N GLY A 177 -21.41 7.89 6.43
CA GLY A 177 -21.32 9.30 6.83
C GLY A 177 -21.02 10.26 5.67
N PHE A 178 -20.56 9.76 4.52
CA PHE A 178 -20.37 10.60 3.35
C PHE A 178 -21.68 10.85 2.60
N PRO A 179 -21.84 12.00 1.95
CA PRO A 179 -22.94 12.26 1.02
C PRO A 179 -23.02 11.15 -0.05
N GLU A 180 -24.22 10.85 -0.51
CA GLU A 180 -24.44 9.80 -1.55
C GLU A 180 -23.66 10.07 -2.84
N SER A 181 -23.47 11.36 -3.18
CA SER A 181 -22.65 11.78 -4.32
C SER A 181 -21.17 11.39 -4.20
N PHE A 182 -20.67 11.13 -2.98
CA PHE A 182 -19.29 10.76 -2.70
C PHE A 182 -19.12 9.26 -2.53
N ARG A 183 -20.11 8.58 -1.95
CA ARG A 183 -20.00 7.16 -1.60
C ARG A 183 -19.70 6.32 -2.83
N GLU A 184 -18.64 5.52 -2.76
CA GLU A 184 -18.11 4.64 -3.81
C GLU A 184 -17.66 5.37 -5.10
N LYS A 185 -17.65 6.70 -5.11
CA LYS A 185 -17.37 7.52 -6.31
C LYS A 185 -16.16 8.41 -6.14
N VAL A 186 -15.77 8.69 -4.91
CA VAL A 186 -14.66 9.61 -4.60
C VAL A 186 -13.57 8.87 -3.86
N ALA A 187 -12.34 9.10 -4.28
CA ALA A 187 -11.14 8.69 -3.55
C ALA A 187 -10.41 9.92 -3.01
N PHE A 188 -9.95 9.81 -1.76
CA PHE A 188 -9.12 10.82 -1.13
C PHE A 188 -7.68 10.35 -1.12
N ILE A 189 -6.77 11.24 -1.47
CA ILE A 189 -5.34 10.99 -1.49
C ILE A 189 -4.69 12.01 -0.56
N SER A 190 -3.92 11.52 0.39
CA SER A 190 -3.16 12.40 1.29
C SER A 190 -1.89 12.86 0.59
N GLY A 191 -1.59 14.13 0.70
CA GLY A 191 -0.33 14.71 0.26
C GLY A 191 0.01 15.94 1.10
N PRO A 192 1.29 16.30 1.23
CA PRO A 192 1.70 17.44 2.04
C PRO A 192 1.19 18.78 1.47
N THR A 193 0.73 18.77 0.24
CA THR A 193 0.14 19.94 -0.43
C THR A 193 -1.37 20.03 -0.26
N GLY A 194 -2.00 19.09 0.45
CA GLY A 194 -3.44 19.10 0.70
C GLY A 194 -4.29 18.88 -0.56
N HIS A 195 -3.77 18.18 -1.55
CA HIS A 195 -4.51 17.86 -2.77
C HIS A 195 -5.41 16.64 -2.57
N LEU A 196 -6.56 16.71 -3.17
CA LEU A 196 -7.56 15.65 -3.27
C LEU A 196 -7.73 15.20 -4.71
#